data_d45fa6386ba7bc27930c45e655229cdf
#
_entry.id   d45fa6386ba7bc27930c45e655229cdf
#
_cell.length_a   1.000
_cell.length_b   1.000
_cell.length_c   1.000
_cell.angle_alpha   90.00
_cell.angle_beta   90.00
_cell.angle_gamma   90.00
#
_symmetry.space_group_name_H-M   'P 1'
#
loop_
_entity.id
_entity.type
_entity.pdbx_description
1 polymer ?
#
loop_
_entity_poly.entity_id
_entity_poly.type
_entity_poly.pdbx_seq_one_letter_code
_entity_poly.pdbx_strand_id
1 'polypeptide(L)'
;GAGYCVFNDVAVAAHYLLDRGFANRILIVDLDVHQGNGNSDIFKDNRHVFTFSMHSKTNYPAKKSISDLDVELEDNLEDETYIKTLKYYLNELSNENFDFVFYIAGVDIHFNDRLGKLNISDEGVKQRDELVIENFSSKKIPICGVLGGGYNKDFNKLVELHSILHQ
;
A
#
# COMPACT_ATOMS: atom_id res chain seq x y z
N GLY A 1 -12.47 -10.59 -10.62
CA GLY A 1 -11.32 -9.74 -10.77
C GLY A 1 -11.74 -8.29 -10.97
N ALA A 2 -10.95 -7.36 -10.48
CA ALA A 2 -11.13 -5.91 -10.60
C ALA A 2 -9.75 -5.24 -10.55
N GLY A 3 -9.67 -3.95 -10.86
CA GLY A 3 -8.41 -3.19 -10.77
C GLY A 3 -7.27 -3.79 -11.61
N TYR A 4 -7.60 -4.28 -12.81
CA TYR A 4 -6.66 -4.98 -13.71
C TYR A 4 -6.12 -6.32 -13.19
N CYS A 5 -6.57 -6.80 -12.03
CA CYS A 5 -6.16 -8.08 -11.45
C CYS A 5 -7.26 -9.14 -11.62
N VAL A 6 -6.87 -10.35 -12.04
CA VAL A 6 -7.78 -11.50 -12.13
C VAL A 6 -7.91 -12.19 -10.77
N PHE A 7 -6.78 -12.38 -10.10
CA PHE A 7 -6.69 -12.91 -8.74
C PHE A 7 -6.11 -11.86 -7.81
N ASN A 8 -6.40 -11.98 -6.52
CA ASN A 8 -5.75 -11.21 -5.47
C ASN A 8 -4.64 -12.07 -4.85
N ASP A 9 -3.42 -11.87 -5.32
CA ASP A 9 -2.24 -12.62 -4.92
C ASP A 9 -1.86 -12.39 -3.46
N VAL A 10 -1.98 -11.15 -2.97
CA VAL A 10 -1.75 -10.80 -1.57
C VAL A 10 -2.73 -11.55 -0.66
N ALA A 11 -4.02 -11.60 -1.04
CA ALA A 11 -5.01 -12.32 -0.27
C ALA A 11 -4.74 -13.84 -0.26
N VAL A 12 -4.32 -14.41 -1.38
CA VAL A 12 -3.93 -15.83 -1.45
C VAL A 12 -2.74 -16.11 -0.54
N ALA A 13 -1.72 -15.24 -0.59
CA ALA A 13 -0.52 -15.38 0.24
C ALA A 13 -0.85 -15.23 1.74
N ALA A 14 -1.68 -14.24 2.10
CA ALA A 14 -2.11 -14.03 3.48
C ALA A 14 -2.88 -15.24 4.05
N HIS A 15 -3.83 -15.78 3.29
CA HIS A 15 -4.52 -17.02 3.68
C HIS A 15 -3.56 -18.20 3.84
N TYR A 16 -2.60 -18.35 2.91
CA TYR A 16 -1.60 -19.42 3.01
C TYR A 16 -0.78 -19.32 4.28
N LEU A 17 -0.31 -18.10 4.64
CA LEU A 17 0.48 -17.91 5.87
C LEU A 17 -0.32 -18.23 7.13
N LEU A 18 -1.58 -17.80 7.19
CA LEU A 18 -2.47 -18.08 8.31
C LEU A 18 -2.79 -19.57 8.42
N ASP A 19 -3.17 -20.21 7.31
CA ASP A 19 -3.55 -21.64 7.29
C ASP A 19 -2.38 -22.58 7.66
N ARG A 20 -1.15 -22.15 7.36
CA ARG A 20 0.08 -22.91 7.72
C ARG A 20 0.63 -22.53 9.10
N GLY A 21 0.05 -21.58 9.78
CA GLY A 21 0.52 -21.12 11.08
C GLY A 21 1.88 -20.38 11.01
N PHE A 22 2.24 -19.84 9.84
CA PHE A 22 3.44 -19.01 9.67
C PHE A 22 3.24 -17.58 10.17
N ALA A 23 2.00 -17.13 10.22
CA ALA A 23 1.59 -15.87 10.82
C ALA A 23 0.27 -16.05 11.57
N ASN A 24 0.01 -15.20 12.56
CA ASN A 24 -1.25 -15.16 13.30
C ASN A 24 -2.01 -13.85 13.07
N ARG A 25 -1.28 -12.75 12.83
CA ARG A 25 -1.86 -11.45 12.57
C ARG A 25 -1.07 -10.70 11.51
N ILE A 26 -1.70 -10.49 10.37
CA ILE A 26 -1.10 -9.89 9.17
C ILE A 26 -1.60 -8.48 8.99
N LEU A 27 -0.69 -7.55 8.63
CA LEU A 27 -1.03 -6.21 8.16
C LEU A 27 -0.84 -6.15 6.65
N ILE A 28 -1.83 -5.60 5.94
CA ILE A 28 -1.70 -5.18 4.54
C ILE A 28 -1.61 -3.67 4.52
N VAL A 29 -0.46 -3.15 4.12
CA VAL A 29 -0.20 -1.71 3.90
C VAL A 29 -0.33 -1.45 2.41
N ASP A 30 -1.43 -0.86 1.99
CA ASP A 30 -1.68 -0.52 0.59
C ASP A 30 -1.50 0.99 0.39
N LEU A 31 -0.43 1.34 -0.33
CA LEU A 31 -0.06 2.72 -0.68
C LEU A 31 -0.10 2.97 -2.19
N ASP A 32 -0.81 2.12 -2.94
CA ASP A 32 -1.25 2.42 -4.30
C ASP A 32 -2.16 3.67 -4.29
N VAL A 33 -2.20 4.44 -5.37
CA VAL A 33 -3.08 5.62 -5.45
C VAL A 33 -4.56 5.25 -5.38
N HIS A 34 -4.89 4.04 -5.78
CA HIS A 34 -6.24 3.48 -5.73
C HIS A 34 -6.50 2.81 -4.38
N GLN A 35 -7.74 2.81 -3.93
CA GLN A 35 -8.07 2.06 -2.72
C GLN A 35 -7.88 0.55 -2.93
N GLY A 36 -7.28 -0.12 -1.97
CA GLY A 36 -7.14 -1.58 -1.90
C GLY A 36 -8.45 -2.31 -1.61
N ASN A 37 -9.52 -1.95 -2.34
CA ASN A 37 -10.87 -2.44 -2.10
C ASN A 37 -10.99 -3.97 -2.19
N GLY A 38 -10.16 -4.62 -3.01
CA GLY A 38 -10.13 -6.08 -3.11
C GLY A 38 -9.69 -6.76 -1.81
N ASN A 39 -8.67 -6.22 -1.16
CA ASN A 39 -8.21 -6.69 0.16
C ASN A 39 -9.27 -6.41 1.23
N SER A 40 -9.81 -5.19 1.25
CA SER A 40 -10.87 -4.80 2.19
C SER A 40 -12.08 -5.72 2.12
N ASP A 41 -12.58 -6.00 0.92
CA ASP A 41 -13.75 -6.86 0.72
C ASP A 41 -13.50 -8.33 1.11
N ILE A 42 -12.29 -8.84 0.85
CA ILE A 42 -11.94 -10.24 1.18
C ILE A 42 -11.76 -10.43 2.69
N PHE A 43 -11.15 -9.46 3.37
CA PHE A 43 -10.79 -9.61 4.77
C PHE A 43 -11.72 -8.89 5.76
N LYS A 44 -12.82 -8.26 5.32
CA LYS A 44 -13.76 -7.48 6.14
C LYS A 44 -14.24 -8.15 7.42
N ASP A 45 -14.31 -9.48 7.43
CA ASP A 45 -14.76 -10.28 8.58
C ASP A 45 -13.62 -11.12 9.18
N ASN A 46 -12.37 -10.88 8.78
CA ASN A 46 -11.21 -11.66 9.20
C ASN A 46 -10.34 -10.89 10.21
N ARG A 47 -10.54 -11.14 11.50
CA ARG A 47 -9.78 -10.50 12.60
C ARG A 47 -8.27 -10.74 12.57
N HIS A 48 -7.76 -11.68 11.76
CA HIS A 48 -6.34 -12.02 11.65
C HIS A 48 -5.62 -11.19 10.58
N VAL A 49 -6.36 -10.48 9.72
CA VAL A 49 -5.79 -9.59 8.71
C VAL A 49 -6.33 -8.19 8.95
N PHE A 50 -5.43 -7.24 9.08
CA PHE A 50 -5.75 -5.82 9.17
C PHE A 50 -5.43 -5.15 7.84
N THR A 51 -6.38 -4.43 7.27
CA THR A 51 -6.24 -3.74 5.99
C THR A 51 -6.10 -2.24 6.23
N PHE A 52 -4.96 -1.67 5.80
CA PHE A 52 -4.71 -0.23 5.78
C PHE A 52 -4.57 0.22 4.33
N SER A 53 -5.37 1.18 3.89
CA SER A 53 -5.28 1.78 2.55
C SER A 53 -5.20 3.30 2.66
N MET A 54 -4.09 3.88 2.17
CA MET A 54 -3.92 5.33 2.04
C MET A 54 -3.91 5.70 0.57
N HIS A 55 -4.99 6.30 0.08
CA HIS A 55 -5.30 6.43 -1.34
C HIS A 55 -5.93 7.78 -1.69
N SER A 56 -5.91 8.15 -2.98
CA SER A 56 -6.63 9.34 -3.45
C SER A 56 -8.14 9.13 -3.32
N LYS A 57 -8.79 10.10 -2.72
CA LYS A 57 -10.23 10.15 -2.50
C LYS A 57 -11.04 10.01 -3.78
N THR A 58 -10.57 10.60 -4.87
CA THR A 58 -11.32 10.67 -6.13
C THR A 58 -10.88 9.64 -7.17
N ASN A 59 -9.78 8.91 -6.94
CA ASN A 59 -9.38 7.81 -7.80
C ASN A 59 -10.33 6.60 -7.67
N TYR A 60 -10.20 5.64 -8.60
CA TYR A 60 -10.93 4.36 -8.55
C TYR A 60 -10.71 3.64 -7.19
N PRO A 61 -11.68 2.92 -6.68
CA PRO A 61 -13.06 2.77 -7.19
C PRO A 61 -13.92 3.99 -6.85
N ALA A 62 -14.95 4.27 -7.70
CA ALA A 62 -15.87 5.38 -7.47
C ALA A 62 -16.69 5.20 -6.18
N LYS A 63 -17.03 3.94 -5.86
CA LYS A 63 -17.61 3.55 -4.57
C LYS A 63 -16.53 2.84 -3.77
N LYS A 64 -16.06 3.48 -2.72
CA LYS A 64 -15.06 2.93 -1.82
C LYS A 64 -15.62 1.75 -1.02
N SER A 65 -14.78 0.76 -0.76
CA SER A 65 -15.00 -0.27 0.24
C SER A 65 -14.61 0.25 1.63
N ILE A 66 -14.74 -0.56 2.66
CA ILE A 66 -14.35 -0.21 4.01
C ILE A 66 -13.21 -1.12 4.43
N SER A 67 -12.02 -0.53 4.60
CA SER A 67 -10.86 -1.18 5.20
C SER A 67 -10.93 -1.06 6.73
N ASP A 68 -10.07 -1.74 7.46
CA ASP A 68 -9.92 -1.50 8.90
C ASP A 68 -9.42 -0.07 9.15
N LEU A 69 -8.61 0.46 8.23
CA LEU A 69 -8.15 1.84 8.24
C LEU A 69 -8.06 2.39 6.82
N ASP A 70 -8.91 3.37 6.49
CA ASP A 70 -8.87 4.12 5.23
C ASP A 70 -8.39 5.55 5.48
N VAL A 71 -7.45 6.00 4.67
CA VAL A 71 -6.94 7.39 4.66
C VAL A 71 -7.13 7.98 3.27
N GLU A 72 -8.17 8.78 3.12
CA GLU A 72 -8.48 9.46 1.87
C GLU A 72 -7.65 10.74 1.74
N LEU A 73 -6.87 10.82 0.66
CA LEU A 73 -6.02 11.96 0.33
C LEU A 73 -6.68 12.84 -0.73
N GLU A 74 -6.54 14.15 -0.58
CA GLU A 74 -7.01 15.11 -1.59
C GLU A 74 -6.15 15.05 -2.86
N ASP A 75 -6.76 15.37 -4.00
CA ASP A 75 -6.05 15.40 -5.28
C ASP A 75 -4.92 16.42 -5.27
N ASN A 76 -3.84 16.17 -6.01
CA ASN A 76 -2.62 16.98 -6.11
C ASN A 76 -1.86 17.14 -4.78
N LEU A 77 -2.09 16.29 -3.80
CA LEU A 77 -1.35 16.30 -2.54
C LEU A 77 0.12 15.97 -2.80
N GLU A 78 1.02 16.74 -2.17
CA GLU A 78 2.47 16.72 -2.37
C GLU A 78 3.22 15.99 -1.25
N ASP A 79 4.52 15.76 -1.46
CA ASP A 79 5.40 14.95 -0.63
C ASP A 79 5.30 15.26 0.87
N GLU A 80 5.43 16.52 1.27
CA GLU A 80 5.49 16.88 2.70
C GLU A 80 4.25 16.40 3.45
N THR A 81 3.07 16.67 2.89
CA THR A 81 1.81 16.28 3.52
C THR A 81 1.60 14.78 3.46
N TYR A 82 1.96 14.14 2.34
CA TYR A 82 1.88 12.69 2.17
C TYR A 82 2.74 11.97 3.20
N ILE A 83 4.02 12.32 3.29
CA ILE A 83 4.99 11.71 4.19
C ILE A 83 4.62 11.93 5.66
N LYS A 84 4.19 13.14 6.01
CA LYS A 84 3.71 13.44 7.36
C LYS A 84 2.50 12.60 7.74
N THR A 85 1.54 12.46 6.84
CA THR A 85 0.35 11.63 7.03
C THR A 85 0.72 10.17 7.20
N LEU A 86 1.57 9.64 6.31
CA LEU A 86 2.04 8.26 6.38
C LEU A 86 2.76 7.97 7.70
N LYS A 87 3.68 8.83 8.13
CA LYS A 87 4.39 8.71 9.43
C LYS A 87 3.43 8.60 10.60
N TYR A 88 2.40 9.44 10.62
CA TYR A 88 1.41 9.41 11.67
C TYR A 88 0.72 8.04 11.76
N TYR A 89 0.20 7.53 10.65
CA TYR A 89 -0.51 6.26 10.65
C TYR A 89 0.40 5.05 10.84
N LEU A 90 1.62 5.06 10.33
CA LEU A 90 2.59 4.01 10.61
C LEU A 90 2.94 3.93 12.10
N ASN A 91 3.02 5.07 12.80
CA ASN A 91 3.22 5.10 14.24
C ASN A 91 2.03 4.51 15.00
N GLU A 92 0.80 4.83 14.60
CA GLU A 92 -0.41 4.23 15.20
C GLU A 92 -0.44 2.72 14.99
N LEU A 93 -0.20 2.25 13.77
CA LEU A 93 -0.15 0.84 13.42
C LEU A 93 0.99 0.09 14.13
N SER A 94 2.05 0.80 14.46
CA SER A 94 3.20 0.26 15.18
C SER A 94 2.91 -0.18 16.61
N ASN A 95 1.81 0.27 17.19
CA ASN A 95 1.37 -0.14 18.53
C ASN A 95 0.57 -1.46 18.51
N GLU A 96 0.23 -1.93 17.31
CA GLU A 96 -0.46 -3.20 17.10
C GLU A 96 0.53 -4.36 16.95
N ASN A 97 0.11 -5.56 17.36
CA ASN A 97 0.96 -6.76 17.32
C ASN A 97 0.78 -7.49 15.98
N PHE A 98 1.41 -7.01 14.92
CA PHE A 98 1.52 -7.72 13.64
C PHE A 98 2.77 -8.60 13.63
N ASP A 99 2.67 -9.78 13.02
CA ASP A 99 3.79 -10.70 12.85
C ASP A 99 4.20 -10.91 11.39
N PHE A 100 3.46 -10.30 10.45
CA PHE A 100 3.81 -10.24 9.04
C PHE A 100 3.18 -9.02 8.37
N VAL A 101 3.87 -8.41 7.40
CA VAL A 101 3.39 -7.27 6.63
C VAL A 101 3.46 -7.55 5.14
N PHE A 102 2.35 -7.36 4.42
CA PHE A 102 2.35 -7.15 2.98
C PHE A 102 2.34 -5.66 2.69
N TYR A 103 3.26 -5.21 1.86
CA TYR A 103 3.35 -3.81 1.44
C TYR A 103 3.11 -3.70 -0.07
N ILE A 104 2.02 -3.07 -0.47
CA ILE A 104 1.67 -2.80 -1.87
C ILE A 104 2.22 -1.43 -2.24
N ALA A 105 3.32 -1.43 -3.01
CA ALA A 105 4.11 -0.27 -3.37
C ALA A 105 3.77 0.26 -4.77
N GLY A 106 2.50 0.62 -4.99
CA GLY A 106 2.10 1.27 -6.25
C GLY A 106 2.86 2.57 -6.49
N VAL A 107 3.35 2.79 -7.71
CA VAL A 107 4.07 4.02 -8.08
C VAL A 107 3.19 5.02 -8.83
N ASP A 108 1.90 4.74 -8.92
CA ASP A 108 0.88 5.59 -9.52
C ASP A 108 0.49 6.80 -8.65
N ILE A 109 1.08 6.95 -7.48
CA ILE A 109 1.06 8.17 -6.68
C ILE A 109 1.95 9.28 -7.29
N HIS A 110 2.84 8.92 -8.23
CA HIS A 110 3.82 9.83 -8.82
C HIS A 110 3.16 10.88 -9.71
N PHE A 111 3.67 12.13 -9.68
CA PHE A 111 3.09 13.29 -10.39
C PHE A 111 2.98 13.13 -11.92
N ASN A 112 3.78 12.25 -12.53
CA ASN A 112 3.73 11.95 -13.97
C ASN A 112 2.88 10.71 -14.31
N ASP A 113 2.17 10.14 -13.33
CA ASP A 113 1.27 9.02 -13.60
C ASP A 113 0.04 9.50 -14.40
N ARG A 114 -0.47 8.63 -15.27
CA ARG A 114 -1.62 8.98 -16.13
C ARG A 114 -2.97 8.80 -15.45
N LEU A 115 -3.03 7.95 -14.45
CA LEU A 115 -4.28 7.56 -13.77
C LEU A 115 -4.31 8.08 -12.34
N GLY A 116 -3.15 8.20 -11.72
CA GLY A 116 -3.00 8.74 -10.38
C GLY A 116 -3.28 10.24 -10.33
N LYS A 117 -3.81 10.70 -9.21
CA LYS A 117 -4.17 12.10 -8.98
C LYS A 117 -3.39 12.76 -7.85
N LEU A 118 -2.39 12.09 -7.30
CA LEU A 118 -1.46 12.67 -6.35
C LEU A 118 -0.29 13.33 -7.09
N ASN A 119 0.50 14.14 -6.39
CA ASN A 119 1.61 14.91 -6.96
C ASN A 119 2.92 14.58 -6.24
N ILE A 120 3.22 13.28 -6.11
CA ILE A 120 4.37 12.79 -5.38
C ILE A 120 5.59 12.72 -6.30
N SER A 121 6.73 13.24 -5.82
CA SER A 121 8.00 13.21 -6.56
C SER A 121 8.71 11.85 -6.45
N ASP A 122 9.81 11.68 -7.22
CA ASP A 122 10.71 10.53 -7.08
C ASP A 122 11.21 10.37 -5.64
N GLU A 123 11.59 11.47 -5.04
CA GLU A 123 12.07 11.51 -3.65
C GLU A 123 10.94 11.15 -2.68
N GLY A 124 9.72 11.60 -2.93
CA GLY A 124 8.54 11.24 -2.14
C GLY A 124 8.23 9.74 -2.22
N VAL A 125 8.35 9.13 -3.40
CA VAL A 125 8.20 7.66 -3.58
C VAL A 125 9.28 6.93 -2.77
N LYS A 126 10.53 7.39 -2.86
CA LYS A 126 11.66 6.81 -2.10
C LYS A 126 11.44 6.91 -0.59
N GLN A 127 11.13 8.09 -0.09
CA GLN A 127 10.88 8.30 1.34
C GLN A 127 9.70 7.46 1.86
N ARG A 128 8.65 7.28 1.05
CA ARG A 128 7.54 6.39 1.37
C ARG A 128 8.01 4.96 1.59
N ASP A 129 8.80 4.42 0.65
CA ASP A 129 9.26 3.03 0.71
C ASP A 129 10.22 2.82 1.90
N GLU A 130 11.18 3.74 2.08
CA GLU A 130 12.09 3.73 3.24
C GLU A 130 11.32 3.73 4.55
N LEU A 131 10.33 4.61 4.71
CA LEU A 131 9.53 4.71 5.93
C LEU A 131 8.79 3.41 6.25
N VAL A 132 8.15 2.79 5.27
CA VAL A 132 7.42 1.53 5.49
C VAL A 132 8.40 0.43 5.87
N ILE A 133 9.49 0.27 5.10
CA ILE A 133 10.47 -0.79 5.33
C ILE A 133 11.13 -0.61 6.70
N GLU A 134 11.64 0.58 7.02
CA GLU A 134 12.29 0.86 8.30
C GLU A 134 11.36 0.66 9.50
N ASN A 135 10.10 1.10 9.38
CA ASN A 135 9.14 1.00 10.47
C ASN A 135 8.91 -0.43 10.94
N PHE A 136 8.86 -1.39 10.03
CA PHE A 136 8.61 -2.79 10.38
C PHE A 136 9.89 -3.62 10.53
N SER A 137 10.93 -3.38 9.71
CA SER A 137 12.21 -4.11 9.81
C SER A 137 12.95 -3.81 11.11
N SER A 138 12.90 -2.57 11.62
CA SER A 138 13.47 -2.19 12.92
C SER A 138 12.86 -2.98 14.08
N LYS A 139 11.63 -3.42 13.94
CA LYS A 139 10.89 -4.27 14.90
C LYS A 139 11.04 -5.77 14.61
N LYS A 140 11.84 -6.13 13.60
CA LYS A 140 12.03 -7.52 13.14
C LYS A 140 10.73 -8.19 12.67
N ILE A 141 9.77 -7.42 12.18
CA ILE A 141 8.56 -7.92 11.56
C ILE A 141 8.88 -8.21 10.09
N PRO A 142 8.69 -9.44 9.61
CA PRO A 142 8.88 -9.78 8.20
C PRO A 142 7.97 -8.94 7.31
N ILE A 143 8.53 -8.41 6.23
CA ILE A 143 7.80 -7.61 5.25
C ILE A 143 7.98 -8.18 3.84
N CYS A 144 6.89 -8.28 3.10
CA CYS A 144 6.89 -8.63 1.69
C CYS A 144 6.38 -7.43 0.89
N GLY A 145 7.30 -6.73 0.22
CA GLY A 145 6.96 -5.68 -0.72
C GLY A 145 6.54 -6.27 -2.07
N VAL A 146 5.43 -5.80 -2.60
CA VAL A 146 4.91 -6.18 -3.92
C VAL A 146 4.69 -4.95 -4.77
N LEU A 147 4.84 -5.09 -6.08
CA LEU A 147 4.52 -4.03 -7.03
C LEU A 147 3.01 -3.80 -7.02
N GLY A 148 2.61 -2.54 -7.14
CA GLY A 148 1.23 -2.10 -7.33
C GLY A 148 1.05 -1.42 -8.70
N GLY A 149 0.13 -0.48 -8.80
CA GLY A 149 -0.11 0.32 -9.98
C GLY A 149 1.09 1.17 -10.38
N GLY A 150 1.07 1.60 -11.63
CA GLY A 150 2.05 2.47 -12.25
C GLY A 150 1.77 2.54 -13.76
N TYR A 151 1.42 3.72 -14.23
CA TYR A 151 0.89 3.92 -15.58
C TYR A 151 1.59 5.07 -16.32
N ASN A 152 2.85 5.35 -15.97
CA ASN A 152 3.64 6.38 -16.66
C ASN A 152 3.81 6.01 -18.14
N LYS A 153 3.76 7.04 -19.02
CA LYS A 153 3.99 6.84 -20.47
C LYS A 153 5.44 6.49 -20.80
N ASP A 154 6.36 7.02 -20.02
CA ASP A 154 7.77 6.67 -20.11
C ASP A 154 8.02 5.37 -19.36
N PHE A 155 8.24 4.31 -20.13
CA PHE A 155 8.48 2.98 -19.58
C PHE A 155 9.78 2.91 -18.76
N ASN A 156 10.83 3.64 -19.17
CA ASN A 156 12.08 3.65 -18.42
C ASN A 156 11.88 4.29 -17.06
N LYS A 157 11.13 5.42 -17.02
CA LYS A 157 10.77 6.07 -15.76
C LYS A 157 9.91 5.17 -14.87
N LEU A 158 8.97 4.44 -15.45
CA LEU A 158 8.16 3.48 -14.71
C LEU A 158 9.02 2.38 -14.04
N VAL A 159 9.96 1.81 -14.80
CA VAL A 159 10.91 0.81 -14.26
C VAL A 159 11.78 1.42 -13.17
N GLU A 160 12.30 2.63 -13.37
CA GLU A 160 13.08 3.36 -12.37
C GLU A 160 12.31 3.52 -11.05
N LEU A 161 11.07 4.00 -11.12
CA LEU A 161 10.22 4.19 -9.94
C LEU A 161 9.97 2.87 -9.20
N HIS A 162 9.58 1.80 -9.91
CA HIS A 162 9.39 0.49 -9.28
C HIS A 162 10.68 -0.11 -8.71
N SER A 163 11.85 0.24 -9.27
CA SER A 163 13.13 -0.27 -8.77
C SER A 163 13.54 0.35 -7.43
N ILE A 164 12.93 1.48 -7.04
CA ILE A 164 13.21 2.15 -5.75
C ILE A 164 12.97 1.19 -4.58
N LEU A 165 11.90 0.42 -4.63
CA LEU A 165 11.55 -0.55 -3.57
C LEU A 165 12.67 -1.57 -3.29
N HIS A 166 13.58 -1.80 -4.24
CA HIS A 166 14.62 -2.82 -4.18
C HIS A 166 16.03 -2.26 -3.94
N GLN A 167 16.17 -0.97 -3.67
CA GLN A 167 17.43 -0.29 -3.39
C GLN A 167 17.70 -0.24 -1.88
#